data_9722b6d19022a2864a8ff51794071d6e
#
_entry.id   9722b6d19022a2864a8ff51794071d6e
#
_cell.length_a   1.000
_cell.length_b   1.000
_cell.length_c   1.000
_cell.angle_alpha   90.00
_cell.angle_beta   90.00
_cell.angle_gamma   90.00
#
_symmetry.space_group_name_H-M   'P 1'
#
loop_
_entity.id
_entity.type
_entity.pdbx_description
1 polymer ?
#
loop_
_entity_poly.entity_id
_entity_poly.type
_entity_poly.pdbx_seq_one_letter_code
_entity_poly.pdbx_strand_id
1 'polypeptide(L)'
;MAKQSILGRIAQLAKANINALLDAAEDPEKMLNQIERDFKNSIADAESSVAQTIGNLRLMEADLVEDQQAIVEWGAKAKAASMQAEKLRASGDAADADRFDNLARVALSKQISFEKEVATAEPSVQAQQQVVDQLKAGLQTMREKLVQLQAKRDELVSRGKVAKAQGQVQDAVKNLDVLDPTSELGRFEDKVKRQEAMVRGQAE
;
A
#
# COMPACT_ATOMS: atom_id res chain seq x y z
N MET A 1 -2.70 -16.70 -18.93
CA MET A 1 -1.97 -16.41 -17.69
C MET A 1 -2.99 -15.96 -16.66
N ALA A 2 -3.16 -16.71 -15.56
CA ALA A 2 -4.10 -16.33 -14.51
C ALA A 2 -3.64 -14.98 -13.91
N LYS A 3 -4.51 -13.97 -13.92
CA LYS A 3 -4.27 -12.71 -13.20
C LYS A 3 -4.15 -13.07 -11.71
N GLN A 4 -2.93 -13.06 -11.17
CA GLN A 4 -2.74 -13.19 -9.74
C GLN A 4 -3.57 -12.10 -9.06
N SER A 5 -4.33 -12.50 -8.02
CA SER A 5 -5.11 -11.53 -7.23
C SER A 5 -4.16 -10.51 -6.59
N ILE A 6 -4.64 -9.30 -6.35
CA ILE A 6 -3.86 -8.24 -5.69
C ILE A 6 -3.28 -8.73 -4.36
N LEU A 7 -4.09 -9.44 -3.57
CA LEU A 7 -3.66 -10.11 -2.34
C LEU A 7 -2.50 -11.10 -2.57
N GLY A 8 -2.55 -11.86 -3.68
CA GLY A 8 -1.48 -12.80 -4.04
C GLY A 8 -0.16 -12.10 -4.34
N ARG A 9 -0.17 -10.99 -5.08
CA ARG A 9 1.03 -10.18 -5.38
C ARG A 9 1.60 -9.53 -4.12
N ILE A 10 0.75 -8.93 -3.29
CA ILE A 10 1.13 -8.35 -2.00
C ILE A 10 1.79 -9.42 -1.12
N ALA A 11 1.18 -10.61 -1.00
CA ALA A 11 1.71 -11.70 -0.20
C ALA A 11 3.05 -12.23 -0.75
N GLN A 12 3.22 -12.32 -2.06
CA GLN A 12 4.46 -12.76 -2.69
C GLN A 12 5.61 -11.78 -2.43
N LEU A 13 5.38 -10.48 -2.61
CA LEU A 13 6.37 -9.44 -2.34
C LEU A 13 6.69 -9.33 -0.84
N ALA A 14 5.67 -9.46 0.01
CA ALA A 14 5.86 -9.48 1.47
C ALA A 14 6.73 -10.66 1.95
N LYS A 15 6.70 -11.80 1.25
CA LYS A 15 7.48 -13.01 1.57
C LYS A 15 8.83 -13.10 0.83
N ALA A 16 9.13 -12.20 -0.11
CA ALA A 16 10.37 -12.25 -0.88
C ALA A 16 11.60 -12.20 0.04
N ASN A 17 12.51 -13.18 -0.12
CA ASN A 17 13.78 -13.19 0.59
C ASN A 17 14.83 -12.43 -0.23
N ILE A 18 15.00 -11.15 0.08
CA ILE A 18 15.90 -10.25 -0.62
C ILE A 18 17.36 -10.73 -0.51
N ASN A 19 17.77 -11.28 0.62
CA ASN A 19 19.15 -11.77 0.82
C ASN A 19 19.48 -12.93 -0.13
N ALA A 20 18.57 -13.91 -0.29
CA ALA A 20 18.79 -15.01 -1.21
C ALA A 20 18.86 -14.58 -2.68
N LEU A 21 18.16 -13.52 -3.06
CA LEU A 21 18.24 -12.93 -4.39
C LEU A 21 19.58 -12.23 -4.64
N LEU A 22 20.11 -11.58 -3.62
CA LEU A 22 21.39 -10.87 -3.69
C LEU A 22 22.59 -11.81 -3.71
N ASP A 23 22.54 -12.92 -2.96
CA ASP A 23 23.61 -13.91 -2.90
C ASP A 23 23.84 -14.62 -4.26
N ALA A 24 22.81 -14.65 -5.11
CA ALA A 24 22.85 -15.23 -6.46
C ALA A 24 23.17 -14.23 -7.57
N ALA A 25 23.36 -12.96 -7.27
CA ALA A 25 23.50 -11.89 -8.26
C ALA A 25 24.96 -11.62 -8.62
N GLU A 26 25.25 -11.50 -9.92
CA GLU A 26 26.57 -11.04 -10.42
C GLU A 26 26.85 -9.57 -10.07
N ASP A 27 25.82 -8.73 -10.07
CA ASP A 27 25.86 -7.31 -9.70
C ASP A 27 24.75 -7.00 -8.68
N PRO A 28 25.03 -7.12 -7.38
CA PRO A 28 24.05 -6.91 -6.32
C PRO A 28 23.49 -5.49 -6.29
N GLU A 29 24.26 -4.46 -6.62
CA GLU A 29 23.81 -3.07 -6.61
C GLU A 29 22.78 -2.83 -7.71
N LYS A 30 23.05 -3.30 -8.92
CA LYS A 30 22.14 -3.18 -10.07
C LYS A 30 20.84 -3.95 -9.83
N MET A 31 20.94 -5.15 -9.24
CA MET A 31 19.78 -5.96 -8.90
C MET A 31 18.93 -5.28 -7.84
N LEU A 32 19.52 -4.71 -6.77
CA LEU A 32 18.79 -3.97 -5.74
C LEU A 32 18.05 -2.75 -6.30
N ASN A 33 18.68 -2.00 -7.18
CA ASN A 33 18.05 -0.86 -7.84
C ASN A 33 16.86 -1.30 -8.71
N GLN A 34 16.93 -2.47 -9.34
CA GLN A 34 15.81 -3.02 -10.09
C GLN A 34 14.67 -3.46 -9.18
N ILE A 35 14.98 -4.23 -8.13
CA ILE A 35 14.00 -4.70 -7.15
C ILE A 35 13.31 -3.51 -6.47
N GLU A 36 14.05 -2.46 -6.12
CA GLU A 36 13.48 -1.24 -5.53
C GLU A 36 12.46 -0.57 -6.47
N ARG A 37 12.77 -0.46 -7.76
CA ARG A 37 11.83 0.07 -8.77
C ARG A 37 10.58 -0.80 -8.88
N ASP A 38 10.76 -2.12 -8.93
CA ASP A 38 9.65 -3.07 -9.04
C ASP A 38 8.75 -3.03 -7.80
N PHE A 39 9.34 -2.89 -6.60
CA PHE A 39 8.59 -2.69 -5.35
C PHE A 39 7.79 -1.38 -5.36
N LYS A 40 8.41 -0.26 -5.76
CA LYS A 40 7.73 1.04 -5.84
C LYS A 40 6.54 0.99 -6.80
N ASN A 41 6.72 0.41 -7.98
CA ASN A 41 5.65 0.26 -8.96
C ASN A 41 4.53 -0.64 -8.40
N SER A 42 4.89 -1.76 -7.78
CA SER A 42 3.91 -2.68 -7.19
C SER A 42 3.14 -2.06 -6.02
N ILE A 43 3.79 -1.20 -5.22
CA ILE A 43 3.13 -0.44 -4.15
C ILE A 43 2.13 0.55 -4.75
N ALA A 44 2.50 1.30 -5.79
CA ALA A 44 1.61 2.25 -6.46
C ALA A 44 0.38 1.56 -7.07
N ASP A 45 0.56 0.41 -7.72
CA ASP A 45 -0.52 -0.41 -8.24
C ASP A 45 -1.43 -0.93 -7.12
N ALA A 46 -0.84 -1.38 -6.01
CA ALA A 46 -1.57 -1.85 -4.84
C ALA A 46 -2.37 -0.71 -4.18
N GLU A 47 -1.78 0.48 -4.03
CA GLU A 47 -2.45 1.67 -3.49
C GLU A 47 -3.70 2.04 -4.30
N SER A 48 -3.57 2.07 -5.63
CA SER A 48 -4.69 2.34 -6.53
C SER A 48 -5.81 1.31 -6.36
N SER A 49 -5.45 0.04 -6.30
CA SER A 49 -6.42 -1.05 -6.15
C SER A 49 -7.09 -1.07 -4.78
N VAL A 50 -6.34 -0.75 -3.71
CA VAL A 50 -6.89 -0.59 -2.35
C VAL A 50 -7.86 0.58 -2.30
N ALA A 51 -7.51 1.71 -2.93
CA ALA A 51 -8.40 2.87 -3.00
C ALA A 51 -9.73 2.54 -3.71
N GLN A 52 -9.70 1.80 -4.83
CA GLN A 52 -10.90 1.34 -5.52
C GLN A 52 -11.75 0.41 -4.64
N THR A 53 -11.10 -0.52 -3.93
CA THR A 53 -11.79 -1.46 -3.04
C THR A 53 -12.47 -0.72 -1.87
N ILE A 54 -11.80 0.28 -1.31
CA ILE A 54 -12.39 1.15 -0.27
C ILE A 54 -13.58 1.94 -0.84
N GLY A 55 -13.46 2.49 -2.06
CA GLY A 55 -14.55 3.19 -2.72
C GLY A 55 -15.79 2.31 -2.87
N ASN A 56 -15.61 1.07 -3.32
CA ASN A 56 -16.72 0.10 -3.43
C ASN A 56 -17.34 -0.24 -2.06
N LEU A 57 -16.51 -0.42 -1.03
CA LEU A 57 -17.00 -0.65 0.33
C LEU A 57 -17.87 0.52 0.82
N ARG A 58 -17.43 1.77 0.58
CA ARG A 58 -18.20 2.96 0.99
C ARG A 58 -19.55 3.06 0.29
N LEU A 59 -19.65 2.65 -0.98
CA LEU A 59 -20.93 2.57 -1.68
C LEU A 59 -21.83 1.51 -1.04
N MET A 60 -21.31 0.31 -0.78
CA MET A 60 -22.08 -0.75 -0.12
C MET A 60 -22.57 -0.35 1.28
N GLU A 61 -21.76 0.37 2.05
CA GLU A 61 -22.14 0.91 3.37
C GLU A 61 -23.25 1.96 3.25
N ALA A 62 -23.17 2.83 2.24
CA ALA A 62 -24.20 3.85 2.00
C ALA A 62 -25.53 3.21 1.60
N ASP A 63 -25.52 2.25 0.69
CA ASP A 63 -26.71 1.50 0.27
C ASP A 63 -27.35 0.77 1.47
N LEU A 64 -26.53 0.15 2.33
CA LEU A 64 -27.01 -0.51 3.55
C LEU A 64 -27.71 0.46 4.51
N VAL A 65 -27.16 1.66 4.69
CA VAL A 65 -27.76 2.70 5.53
C VAL A 65 -29.10 3.19 4.93
N GLU A 66 -29.16 3.35 3.60
CA GLU A 66 -30.38 3.73 2.91
C GLU A 66 -31.48 2.67 3.09
N ASP A 67 -31.16 1.41 2.92
CA ASP A 67 -32.09 0.30 3.15
C ASP A 67 -32.59 0.23 4.60
N GLN A 68 -31.70 0.43 5.59
CA GLN A 68 -32.07 0.50 6.99
C GLN A 68 -33.04 1.66 7.29
N GLN A 69 -32.82 2.82 6.67
CA GLN A 69 -33.73 3.95 6.78
C GLN A 69 -35.09 3.64 6.13
N ALA A 70 -35.08 3.00 4.95
CA ALA A 70 -36.29 2.58 4.26
C ALA A 70 -37.15 1.64 5.11
N ILE A 71 -36.55 0.71 5.86
CA ILE A 71 -37.27 -0.16 6.81
C ILE A 71 -38.06 0.67 7.83
N VAL A 72 -37.42 1.67 8.44
CA VAL A 72 -38.05 2.55 9.43
C VAL A 72 -39.19 3.36 8.82
N GLU A 73 -38.94 3.93 7.63
CA GLU A 73 -39.94 4.76 6.94
C GLU A 73 -41.19 3.96 6.53
N TRP A 74 -40.97 2.78 5.91
CA TRP A 74 -42.09 1.93 5.47
C TRP A 74 -42.83 1.33 6.66
N GLY A 75 -42.17 1.02 7.76
CA GLY A 75 -42.82 0.61 9.00
C GLY A 75 -43.69 1.72 9.59
N ALA A 76 -43.22 2.96 9.60
CA ALA A 76 -44.01 4.13 10.03
C ALA A 76 -45.22 4.38 9.14
N LYS A 77 -45.07 4.29 7.81
CA LYS A 77 -46.17 4.39 6.84
C LYS A 77 -47.19 3.28 7.05
N ALA A 78 -46.75 2.05 7.27
CA ALA A 78 -47.65 0.92 7.53
C ALA A 78 -48.48 1.14 8.81
N LYS A 79 -47.80 1.55 9.90
CA LYS A 79 -48.49 1.88 11.16
C LYS A 79 -49.49 3.02 11.01
N ALA A 80 -49.14 4.10 10.35
CA ALA A 80 -50.03 5.22 10.11
C ALA A 80 -51.27 4.83 9.30
N ALA A 81 -51.08 4.03 8.26
CA ALA A 81 -52.19 3.55 7.44
C ALA A 81 -53.10 2.60 8.23
N SER A 82 -52.55 1.70 9.04
CA SER A 82 -53.33 0.81 9.91
C SER A 82 -54.16 1.59 10.93
N MET A 83 -53.56 2.59 11.59
CA MET A 83 -54.28 3.44 12.55
C MET A 83 -55.41 4.25 11.87
N GLN A 84 -55.22 4.69 10.64
CA GLN A 84 -56.26 5.40 9.88
C GLN A 84 -57.42 4.46 9.49
N ALA A 85 -57.09 3.22 9.09
CA ALA A 85 -58.10 2.21 8.80
C ALA A 85 -58.97 1.91 10.03
N GLU A 86 -58.39 1.79 11.22
CA GLU A 86 -59.10 1.57 12.47
C GLU A 86 -60.07 2.74 12.79
N LYS A 87 -59.60 3.99 12.62
CA LYS A 87 -60.43 5.18 12.85
C LYS A 87 -61.63 5.25 11.87
N LEU A 88 -61.40 4.95 10.59
CA LEU A 88 -62.47 4.93 9.57
C LEU A 88 -63.48 3.81 9.83
N ARG A 89 -63.01 2.64 10.27
CA ARG A 89 -63.90 1.53 10.65
C ARG A 89 -64.74 1.88 11.85
N ALA A 90 -64.18 2.60 12.84
CA ALA A 90 -64.94 3.09 14.00
C ALA A 90 -65.98 4.17 13.65
N SER A 91 -65.76 4.95 12.61
CA SER A 91 -66.72 5.94 12.10
C SER A 91 -67.75 5.40 11.11
N GLY A 92 -67.71 4.11 10.80
CA GLY A 92 -68.64 3.41 9.90
C GLY A 92 -68.29 3.48 8.42
N ASP A 93 -67.15 4.02 8.04
CA ASP A 93 -66.65 4.07 6.67
C ASP A 93 -65.76 2.84 6.36
N ALA A 94 -66.42 1.73 6.06
CA ALA A 94 -65.74 0.47 5.78
C ALA A 94 -64.96 0.49 4.46
N ALA A 95 -65.46 1.23 3.44
CA ALA A 95 -64.84 1.25 2.13
C ALA A 95 -63.44 1.92 2.15
N ASP A 96 -63.38 3.08 2.81
CA ASP A 96 -62.11 3.77 2.98
C ASP A 96 -61.19 3.07 3.99
N ALA A 97 -61.72 2.42 5.03
CA ALA A 97 -60.94 1.57 5.92
C ALA A 97 -60.21 0.44 5.17
N ASP A 98 -60.87 -0.24 4.27
CA ASP A 98 -60.26 -1.30 3.45
C ASP A 98 -59.15 -0.78 2.50
N ARG A 99 -59.30 0.45 2.00
CA ARG A 99 -58.24 1.09 1.19
C ARG A 99 -57.00 1.34 2.04
N PHE A 100 -57.15 1.84 3.27
CA PHE A 100 -56.01 2.07 4.18
C PHE A 100 -55.38 0.75 4.68
N ASP A 101 -56.17 -0.33 4.87
CA ASP A 101 -55.62 -1.64 5.14
C ASP A 101 -54.78 -2.19 3.99
N ASN A 102 -55.23 -1.93 2.75
CA ASN A 102 -54.41 -2.28 1.58
C ASN A 102 -53.10 -1.51 1.50
N LEU A 103 -53.13 -0.18 1.81
CA LEU A 103 -51.94 0.64 1.87
C LEU A 103 -50.96 0.14 2.97
N ALA A 104 -51.48 -0.23 4.15
CA ALA A 104 -50.71 -0.82 5.23
C ALA A 104 -50.02 -2.12 4.78
N ARG A 105 -50.74 -3.02 4.08
CA ARG A 105 -50.18 -4.27 3.54
C ARG A 105 -49.05 -4.01 2.53
N VAL A 106 -49.24 -3.05 1.61
CA VAL A 106 -48.20 -2.66 0.65
C VAL A 106 -46.97 -2.12 1.36
N ALA A 107 -47.18 -1.25 2.36
CA ALA A 107 -46.08 -0.68 3.13
C ALA A 107 -45.32 -1.76 3.93
N LEU A 108 -46.01 -2.71 4.56
CA LEU A 108 -45.38 -3.85 5.23
C LEU A 108 -44.61 -4.75 4.26
N SER A 109 -45.18 -5.00 3.07
CA SER A 109 -44.47 -5.76 2.03
C SER A 109 -43.16 -5.11 1.62
N LYS A 110 -43.15 -3.78 1.49
CA LYS A 110 -41.93 -3.02 1.21
C LYS A 110 -40.94 -3.08 2.34
N GLN A 111 -41.39 -2.91 3.59
CA GLN A 111 -40.54 -3.06 4.78
C GLN A 111 -39.85 -4.44 4.79
N ILE A 112 -40.62 -5.52 4.62
CA ILE A 112 -40.09 -6.90 4.58
C ILE A 112 -39.07 -7.10 3.45
N SER A 113 -39.28 -6.43 2.29
CA SER A 113 -38.30 -6.48 1.20
C SER A 113 -36.97 -5.90 1.62
N PHE A 114 -36.98 -4.68 2.18
CA PHE A 114 -35.76 -4.04 2.65
C PHE A 114 -35.10 -4.79 3.82
N GLU A 115 -35.88 -5.37 4.73
CA GLU A 115 -35.33 -6.23 5.79
C GLU A 115 -34.54 -7.44 5.22
N LYS A 116 -35.01 -8.05 4.13
CA LYS A 116 -34.29 -9.12 3.44
C LYS A 116 -33.05 -8.62 2.74
N GLU A 117 -33.11 -7.44 2.11
CA GLU A 117 -31.97 -6.81 1.45
C GLU A 117 -30.88 -6.52 2.47
N VAL A 118 -31.21 -5.88 3.62
CA VAL A 118 -30.29 -5.63 4.72
C VAL A 118 -29.67 -6.93 5.26
N ALA A 119 -30.50 -7.97 5.50
CA ALA A 119 -30.02 -9.26 6.01
C ALA A 119 -28.99 -9.94 5.07
N THR A 120 -29.05 -9.65 3.77
CA THR A 120 -28.11 -10.16 2.77
C THR A 120 -26.90 -9.24 2.59
N ALA A 121 -27.11 -7.92 2.63
CA ALA A 121 -26.06 -6.92 2.43
C ALA A 121 -25.10 -6.83 3.61
N GLU A 122 -25.59 -6.88 4.83
CA GLU A 122 -24.79 -6.71 6.05
C GLU A 122 -23.61 -7.69 6.16
N PRO A 123 -23.77 -9.00 5.97
CA PRO A 123 -22.64 -9.94 5.96
C PRO A 123 -21.65 -9.65 4.82
N SER A 124 -22.14 -9.17 3.67
CA SER A 124 -21.31 -8.84 2.51
C SER A 124 -20.44 -7.60 2.79
N VAL A 125 -21.02 -6.58 3.42
CA VAL A 125 -20.28 -5.37 3.85
C VAL A 125 -19.20 -5.76 4.87
N GLN A 126 -19.52 -6.59 5.85
CA GLN A 126 -18.57 -7.07 6.85
C GLN A 126 -17.41 -7.86 6.21
N ALA A 127 -17.71 -8.75 5.27
CA ALA A 127 -16.69 -9.52 4.55
C ALA A 127 -15.79 -8.59 3.72
N GLN A 128 -16.38 -7.60 3.04
CA GLN A 128 -15.62 -6.63 2.25
C GLN A 128 -14.74 -5.72 3.13
N GLN A 129 -15.20 -5.35 4.33
CA GLN A 129 -14.39 -4.61 5.31
C GLN A 129 -13.15 -5.42 5.71
N GLN A 130 -13.30 -6.72 5.98
CA GLN A 130 -12.16 -7.59 6.31
C GLN A 130 -11.14 -7.67 5.16
N VAL A 131 -11.61 -7.71 3.92
CA VAL A 131 -10.72 -7.68 2.73
C VAL A 131 -9.95 -6.35 2.67
N VAL A 132 -10.62 -5.22 2.91
CA VAL A 132 -9.98 -3.90 2.95
C VAL A 132 -8.90 -3.84 4.03
N ASP A 133 -9.18 -4.38 5.22
CA ASP A 133 -8.23 -4.36 6.33
C ASP A 133 -6.99 -5.24 6.04
N GLN A 134 -7.18 -6.40 5.42
CA GLN A 134 -6.08 -7.26 4.96
C GLN A 134 -5.23 -6.57 3.88
N LEU A 135 -5.86 -5.88 2.93
CA LEU A 135 -5.17 -5.14 1.88
C LEU A 135 -4.34 -3.99 2.46
N LYS A 136 -4.89 -3.23 3.41
CA LYS A 136 -4.16 -2.15 4.11
C LYS A 136 -2.95 -2.69 4.88
N ALA A 137 -3.12 -3.77 5.63
CA ALA A 137 -2.03 -4.40 6.37
C ALA A 137 -0.93 -4.91 5.43
N GLY A 138 -1.31 -5.54 4.32
CA GLY A 138 -0.37 -6.01 3.30
C GLY A 138 0.39 -4.88 2.64
N LEU A 139 -0.28 -3.77 2.31
CA LEU A 139 0.35 -2.58 1.75
C LEU A 139 1.35 -1.95 2.72
N GLN A 140 1.02 -1.89 4.01
CA GLN A 140 1.93 -1.43 5.05
C GLN A 140 3.20 -2.31 5.12
N THR A 141 3.04 -3.63 5.10
CA THR A 141 4.17 -4.58 5.06
C THR A 141 5.06 -4.38 3.82
N MET A 142 4.47 -4.09 2.65
CA MET A 142 5.25 -3.79 1.45
C MET A 142 6.08 -2.51 1.60
N ARG A 143 5.51 -1.45 2.18
CA ARG A 143 6.23 -0.20 2.46
C ARG A 143 7.40 -0.40 3.42
N GLU A 144 7.20 -1.17 4.48
CA GLU A 144 8.26 -1.51 5.45
C GLU A 144 9.40 -2.29 4.77
N LYS A 145 9.07 -3.25 3.89
CA LYS A 145 10.07 -3.97 3.12
C LYS A 145 10.82 -3.09 2.12
N LEU A 146 10.15 -2.11 1.52
CA LEU A 146 10.83 -1.14 0.66
C LEU A 146 11.87 -0.34 1.45
N VAL A 147 11.55 0.10 2.67
CA VAL A 147 12.51 0.80 3.55
C VAL A 147 13.70 -0.10 3.90
N GLN A 148 13.46 -1.37 4.23
CA GLN A 148 14.53 -2.35 4.50
C GLN A 148 15.42 -2.57 3.26
N LEU A 149 14.82 -2.65 2.09
CA LEU A 149 15.53 -2.80 0.82
C LEU A 149 16.43 -1.60 0.52
N GLN A 150 15.92 -0.38 0.75
CA GLN A 150 16.68 0.85 0.58
C GLN A 150 17.88 0.92 1.54
N ALA A 151 17.66 0.60 2.81
CA ALA A 151 18.74 0.53 3.80
C ALA A 151 19.82 -0.50 3.39
N LYS A 152 19.39 -1.66 2.87
CA LYS A 152 20.34 -2.72 2.42
C LYS A 152 21.11 -2.28 1.19
N ARG A 153 20.48 -1.59 0.25
CA ARG A 153 21.15 -1.00 -0.91
C ARG A 153 22.23 -0.01 -0.46
N ASP A 154 21.89 0.91 0.44
CA ASP A 154 22.80 1.96 0.90
C ASP A 154 24.01 1.35 1.65
N GLU A 155 23.79 0.30 2.43
CA GLU A 155 24.85 -0.49 3.06
C GLU A 155 25.80 -1.09 2.02
N LEU A 156 25.26 -1.77 1.00
CA LEU A 156 26.07 -2.43 -0.03
C LEU A 156 26.83 -1.44 -0.90
N VAL A 157 26.21 -0.31 -1.27
CA VAL A 157 26.88 0.77 -1.99
C VAL A 157 28.05 1.34 -1.17
N SER A 158 27.83 1.55 0.14
CA SER A 158 28.89 2.01 1.05
C SER A 158 30.04 1.01 1.15
N ARG A 159 29.74 -0.28 1.32
CA ARG A 159 30.75 -1.35 1.35
C ARG A 159 31.52 -1.44 0.04
N GLY A 160 30.85 -1.33 -1.09
CA GLY A 160 31.47 -1.33 -2.42
C GLY A 160 32.45 -0.18 -2.61
N LYS A 161 32.08 1.03 -2.15
CA LYS A 161 32.99 2.19 -2.16
C LYS A 161 34.23 1.99 -1.29
N VAL A 162 34.06 1.44 -0.09
CA VAL A 162 35.19 1.14 0.82
C VAL A 162 36.09 0.07 0.20
N ALA A 163 35.54 -1.02 -0.33
CA ALA A 163 36.32 -2.07 -0.98
C ALA A 163 37.11 -1.54 -2.19
N LYS A 164 36.49 -0.68 -3.02
CA LYS A 164 37.17 -0.04 -4.14
C LYS A 164 38.31 0.88 -3.69
N ALA A 165 38.09 1.68 -2.64
CA ALA A 165 39.12 2.52 -2.07
C ALA A 165 40.31 1.69 -1.50
N GLN A 166 40.00 0.59 -0.80
CA GLN A 166 41.02 -0.33 -0.29
C GLN A 166 41.82 -1.00 -1.42
N GLY A 167 41.14 -1.41 -2.51
CA GLY A 167 41.81 -1.95 -3.71
C GLY A 167 42.75 -0.93 -4.35
N GLN A 168 42.33 0.32 -4.49
CA GLN A 168 43.19 1.40 -5.02
C GLN A 168 44.40 1.67 -4.15
N VAL A 169 44.27 1.61 -2.81
CA VAL A 169 45.40 1.72 -1.87
C VAL A 169 46.36 0.53 -2.02
N GLN A 170 45.81 -0.69 -2.10
CA GLN A 170 46.67 -1.89 -2.30
C GLN A 170 47.38 -1.85 -3.64
N ASP A 171 46.75 -1.43 -4.71
CA ASP A 171 47.40 -1.27 -6.01
C ASP A 171 48.46 -0.17 -6.02
N ALA A 172 48.21 0.93 -5.31
CA ALA A 172 49.19 1.99 -5.11
C ALA A 172 50.43 1.48 -4.31
N VAL A 173 50.17 0.70 -3.25
CA VAL A 173 51.26 0.09 -2.45
C VAL A 173 52.06 -0.93 -3.27
N LYS A 174 51.39 -1.79 -4.06
CA LYS A 174 52.10 -2.75 -4.95
C LYS A 174 52.95 -2.04 -6.00
N ASN A 175 52.45 -0.93 -6.56
CA ASN A 175 53.20 -0.12 -7.52
C ASN A 175 54.39 0.62 -6.88
N LEU A 176 54.33 0.88 -5.58
CA LEU A 176 55.47 1.43 -4.80
C LEU A 176 56.54 0.36 -4.50
N ASP A 177 56.14 -0.91 -4.28
CA ASP A 177 57.08 -2.03 -4.03
C ASP A 177 57.87 -2.48 -5.29
N VAL A 178 57.38 -2.15 -6.48
CA VAL A 178 58.02 -2.48 -7.79
C VAL A 178 59.04 -1.42 -8.25
N LEU A 179 58.99 -0.21 -7.68
CA LEU A 179 59.88 0.88 -8.00
C LEU A 179 60.96 1.00 -6.93
N ASP A 180 62.24 0.95 -7.35
CA ASP A 180 63.43 1.11 -6.49
C ASP A 180 63.24 2.28 -5.50
N PRO A 181 63.23 1.99 -4.16
CA PRO A 181 62.87 3.01 -3.15
C PRO A 181 63.80 4.23 -3.15
N THR A 182 65.01 4.09 -3.71
CA THR A 182 65.99 5.20 -3.73
C THR A 182 65.77 6.22 -4.85
N SER A 183 65.11 5.84 -5.94
CA SER A 183 64.86 6.75 -7.07
C SER A 183 63.54 7.51 -6.93
N GLU A 184 62.54 6.97 -6.24
CA GLU A 184 61.25 7.64 -6.04
C GLU A 184 61.24 8.57 -4.83
N LEU A 185 61.96 8.22 -3.75
CA LEU A 185 62.17 9.15 -2.62
C LEU A 185 62.84 10.45 -3.11
N GLY A 186 63.87 10.36 -3.96
CA GLY A 186 64.53 11.52 -4.57
C GLY A 186 63.57 12.37 -5.43
N ARG A 187 62.68 11.73 -6.22
CA ARG A 187 61.67 12.43 -7.02
C ARG A 187 60.57 13.06 -6.14
N PHE A 188 60.21 12.41 -5.04
CA PHE A 188 59.23 12.97 -4.11
C PHE A 188 59.80 14.17 -3.33
N GLU A 189 61.03 14.05 -2.85
CA GLU A 189 61.74 15.18 -2.21
C GLU A 189 61.88 16.38 -3.15
N ASP A 190 62.19 16.15 -4.44
CA ASP A 190 62.28 17.23 -5.44
C ASP A 190 60.89 17.86 -5.74
N LYS A 191 59.82 17.08 -5.75
CA LYS A 191 58.44 17.60 -5.89
C LYS A 191 58.03 18.42 -4.67
N VAL A 192 58.32 17.97 -3.47
CA VAL A 192 58.04 18.71 -2.24
C VAL A 192 58.82 20.00 -2.19
N LYS A 193 60.15 19.97 -2.51
CA LYS A 193 60.96 21.19 -2.59
C LYS A 193 60.47 22.22 -3.63
N ARG A 194 60.01 21.72 -4.79
CA ARG A 194 59.40 22.63 -5.81
C ARG A 194 58.09 23.24 -5.33
N GLN A 195 57.27 22.47 -4.60
CA GLN A 195 56.00 22.94 -4.07
C GLN A 195 56.18 23.94 -2.92
N GLU A 196 57.16 23.71 -2.05
CA GLU A 196 57.56 24.66 -1.01
C GLU A 196 58.14 25.94 -1.59
N ALA A 197 58.94 25.84 -2.67
CA ALA A 197 59.46 27.04 -3.38
C ALA A 197 58.36 27.85 -4.05
N MET A 198 57.30 27.18 -4.63
CA MET A 198 56.13 27.89 -5.18
C MET A 198 55.31 28.57 -4.09
N VAL A 199 55.11 27.92 -2.94
CA VAL A 199 54.35 28.53 -1.83
C VAL A 199 55.12 29.73 -1.23
N ARG A 200 56.46 29.68 -1.16
CA ARG A 200 57.26 30.83 -0.70
C ARG A 200 57.28 31.99 -1.72
N GLY A 201 57.27 31.68 -3.02
CA GLY A 201 57.19 32.70 -4.07
C GLY A 201 55.83 33.36 -4.24
N GLN A 202 54.78 32.82 -3.62
CA GLN A 202 53.47 33.46 -3.56
C GLN A 202 53.23 34.31 -2.31
N ALA A 203 54.19 34.30 -1.38
CA ALA A 203 54.12 35.04 -0.11
C ALA A 203 54.99 36.34 -0.12
N GLU A 204 55.68 36.62 -1.20
CA GLU A 204 56.36 37.89 -1.48
C GLU A 204 55.55 38.71 -2.51
#